data_00aa186564ba32432ea42c74a03d24e7
#
_entry.id   00aa186564ba32432ea42c74a03d24e7
#
_cell.length_a   1.000
_cell.length_b   1.000
_cell.length_c   1.000
_cell.angle_alpha   90.00
_cell.angle_beta   90.00
_cell.angle_gamma   90.00
#
_symmetry.space_group_name_H-M   'P 1'
#
loop_
_entity.id
_entity.type
_entity.pdbx_description
1 polymer ?
#
loop_
_entity_poly.entity_id
_entity_poly.type
_entity_poly.pdbx_seq_one_letter_code
_entity_poly.pdbx_strand_id
1 'polypeptide(L)'
;MKFVFFHLMPYPYLPDDFDENHPSPSLTFPSKYFDRQAGNRLYHRYLDELEYAETVGFDGIAVNEHHQSAYGLMPSPNIMAAALARRTERAKIMVLGNAIGVRGNPLRVAEEIAMLDHLSNGRVVSGFVRGIGWEYFAHSINPTRSRERFNEAHDLIIKAWTSDEPFQWVSPNYEYRYVNLWPRTVQEPHPPIYIPGAGSSETMKFVAEHGYTYMSVYAPTSVVRRWFDGYRQAADELQVEADPEKIAFSVPIYVADTDEAAHREGRRHVEWLFHRGLKQSFAQVYPPGYMSPGSMRGLLLSGMKPYTETSYEELLEGGYVVVGSPDSVAARLQQLQQQLGFGQLNGLFSIGDISHEETKRSMELFSSKVMPALRPLGTAQNTVAGS
;
A
#
# COMPACT_ATOMS: atom_id res chain seq x y z
N MET A 1 8.10 2.54 -17.05
CA MET A 1 7.31 2.59 -15.80
C MET A 1 6.58 1.27 -15.60
N LYS A 2 6.51 0.77 -14.36
CA LYS A 2 5.73 -0.42 -13.97
C LYS A 2 4.37 0.01 -13.42
N PHE A 3 3.33 -0.79 -13.68
CA PHE A 3 1.95 -0.54 -13.25
C PHE A 3 1.45 -1.67 -12.37
N VAL A 4 0.98 -1.32 -11.19
CA VAL A 4 0.46 -2.26 -10.20
C VAL A 4 -0.98 -1.90 -9.88
N PHE A 5 -1.88 -2.87 -9.92
CA PHE A 5 -3.22 -2.71 -9.38
C PHE A 5 -3.21 -3.00 -7.89
N PHE A 6 -3.35 -1.94 -7.09
CA PHE A 6 -3.41 -2.04 -5.63
C PHE A 6 -4.85 -2.04 -5.16
N HIS A 7 -5.22 -3.02 -4.35
CA HIS A 7 -6.59 -3.22 -3.90
C HIS A 7 -6.70 -3.18 -2.38
N LEU A 8 -7.66 -2.38 -1.86
CA LEU A 8 -7.93 -2.26 -0.42
C LEU A 8 -8.96 -3.24 0.12
N MET A 9 -9.79 -3.82 -0.74
CA MET A 9 -10.94 -4.67 -0.37
C MET A 9 -11.88 -4.02 0.66
N PRO A 10 -12.45 -2.84 0.39
CA PRO A 10 -13.33 -2.16 1.33
C PRO A 10 -14.66 -2.92 1.53
N TYR A 11 -15.31 -2.70 2.67
CA TYR A 11 -16.71 -3.06 2.88
C TYR A 11 -17.59 -1.84 2.64
N PRO A 12 -18.23 -1.70 1.46
CA PRO A 12 -18.89 -0.46 1.06
C PRO A 12 -20.27 -0.25 1.71
N TYR A 13 -20.84 -1.28 2.32
CA TYR A 13 -22.23 -1.27 2.85
C TYR A 13 -22.29 -0.73 4.27
N LEU A 14 -21.82 0.51 4.47
CA LEU A 14 -21.98 1.22 5.73
C LEU A 14 -23.44 1.68 5.88
N PRO A 15 -24.00 1.74 7.11
CA PRO A 15 -25.38 2.23 7.33
C PRO A 15 -25.52 3.71 6.92
N ASP A 16 -26.74 4.11 6.56
CA ASP A 16 -27.02 5.47 6.09
C ASP A 16 -26.64 6.54 7.12
N ASP A 17 -26.84 6.24 8.40
CA ASP A 17 -26.51 7.09 9.55
C ASP A 17 -25.05 6.95 10.05
N PHE A 18 -24.17 6.34 9.23
CA PHE A 18 -22.76 6.11 9.60
C PHE A 18 -22.04 7.39 9.98
N ASP A 19 -22.24 8.46 9.22
CA ASP A 19 -21.50 9.70 9.40
C ASP A 19 -21.86 10.41 10.71
N GLU A 20 -23.08 10.22 11.18
CA GLU A 20 -23.61 10.81 12.42
C GLU A 20 -23.28 9.98 13.66
N ASN A 21 -23.35 8.65 13.55
CA ASN A 21 -23.35 7.75 14.71
C ASN A 21 -22.01 7.01 14.90
N HIS A 22 -21.10 7.01 13.89
CA HIS A 22 -19.86 6.27 13.96
C HIS A 22 -18.65 7.16 13.64
N PRO A 23 -17.71 7.29 14.59
CA PRO A 23 -16.51 8.13 14.40
C PRO A 23 -15.47 7.53 13.46
N SER A 24 -15.58 6.22 13.16
CA SER A 24 -14.57 5.48 12.37
C SER A 24 -15.17 4.17 11.84
N PRO A 25 -14.79 3.70 10.66
CA PRO A 25 -15.12 2.36 10.17
C PRO A 25 -14.25 1.25 10.81
N SER A 26 -13.36 1.60 11.74
CA SER A 26 -12.38 0.68 12.33
C SER A 26 -12.57 0.57 13.85
N LEU A 27 -12.09 -0.53 14.45
CA LEU A 27 -12.07 -0.85 15.87
C LEU A 27 -13.43 -0.85 16.56
N THR A 28 -14.10 0.31 16.62
CA THR A 28 -15.35 0.52 17.37
C THR A 28 -16.59 0.41 16.49
N PHE A 29 -16.42 0.26 15.17
CA PHE A 29 -17.56 0.03 14.27
C PHE A 29 -18.12 -1.38 14.48
N PRO A 30 -19.41 -1.52 14.86
CA PRO A 30 -19.94 -2.81 15.28
C PRO A 30 -20.05 -3.82 14.13
N SER A 31 -19.48 -5.01 14.31
CA SER A 31 -19.53 -6.10 13.33
C SER A 31 -20.95 -6.61 13.01
N LYS A 32 -21.98 -6.22 13.76
CA LYS A 32 -23.40 -6.51 13.44
C LYS A 32 -23.84 -5.94 12.09
N TYR A 33 -23.16 -4.90 11.59
CA TYR A 33 -23.41 -4.31 10.27
C TYR A 33 -22.77 -5.08 9.10
N PHE A 34 -21.99 -6.10 9.40
CA PHE A 34 -21.40 -6.94 8.35
C PHE A 34 -22.43 -7.96 7.85
N ASP A 35 -22.90 -7.77 6.62
CA ASP A 35 -23.69 -8.77 5.91
C ASP A 35 -22.79 -9.90 5.42
N ARG A 36 -23.03 -11.12 5.91
CA ARG A 36 -22.19 -12.29 5.62
C ARG A 36 -22.22 -12.69 4.15
N GLN A 37 -23.36 -12.56 3.49
CA GLN A 37 -23.49 -12.91 2.09
C GLN A 37 -22.88 -11.83 1.18
N ALA A 38 -23.08 -10.57 1.51
CA ALA A 38 -22.40 -9.48 0.83
C ALA A 38 -20.87 -9.61 0.97
N GLY A 39 -20.37 -9.88 2.17
CA GLY A 39 -18.94 -10.13 2.40
C GLY A 39 -18.41 -11.30 1.58
N ASN A 40 -19.13 -12.42 1.50
CA ASN A 40 -18.76 -13.54 0.63
C ASN A 40 -18.63 -13.09 -0.83
N ARG A 41 -19.64 -12.40 -1.36
CA ARG A 41 -19.61 -11.89 -2.76
C ARG A 41 -18.45 -10.92 -2.99
N LEU A 42 -18.12 -10.06 -2.02
CA LEU A 42 -17.00 -9.11 -2.12
C LEU A 42 -15.66 -9.81 -2.24
N TYR A 43 -15.37 -10.85 -1.45
CA TYR A 43 -14.11 -11.58 -1.58
C TYR A 43 -13.93 -12.21 -2.97
N HIS A 44 -14.97 -12.81 -3.53
CA HIS A 44 -14.91 -13.35 -4.90
C HIS A 44 -14.71 -12.26 -5.93
N ARG A 45 -15.51 -11.19 -5.86
CA ARG A 45 -15.41 -10.03 -6.74
C ARG A 45 -13.99 -9.43 -6.73
N TYR A 46 -13.42 -9.21 -5.56
CA TYR A 46 -12.11 -8.58 -5.43
C TYR A 46 -10.96 -9.45 -5.94
N LEU A 47 -11.08 -10.77 -5.77
CA LEU A 47 -10.16 -11.70 -6.43
C LEU A 47 -10.31 -11.67 -7.95
N ASP A 48 -11.53 -11.59 -8.48
CA ASP A 48 -11.79 -11.49 -9.92
C ASP A 48 -11.22 -10.17 -10.49
N GLU A 49 -11.33 -9.05 -9.78
CA GLU A 49 -10.74 -7.77 -10.18
C GLU A 49 -9.21 -7.83 -10.21
N LEU A 50 -8.58 -8.44 -9.21
CA LEU A 50 -7.13 -8.61 -9.15
C LEU A 50 -6.61 -9.55 -10.25
N GLU A 51 -7.29 -10.65 -10.52
CA GLU A 51 -6.97 -11.55 -11.64
C GLU A 51 -7.15 -10.83 -12.99
N TYR A 52 -8.23 -10.06 -13.12
CA TYR A 52 -8.50 -9.28 -14.35
C TYR A 52 -7.41 -8.25 -14.66
N ALA A 53 -6.79 -7.65 -13.65
CA ALA A 53 -5.66 -6.74 -13.83
C ALA A 53 -4.51 -7.37 -14.63
N GLU A 54 -4.20 -8.64 -14.39
CA GLU A 54 -3.20 -9.36 -15.19
C GLU A 54 -3.63 -9.46 -16.67
N THR A 55 -4.91 -9.75 -16.92
CA THR A 55 -5.39 -9.94 -18.31
C THR A 55 -5.33 -8.65 -19.13
N VAL A 56 -5.50 -7.51 -18.48
CA VAL A 56 -5.40 -6.19 -19.16
C VAL A 56 -4.00 -5.58 -19.11
N GLY A 57 -3.00 -6.30 -18.61
CA GLY A 57 -1.58 -5.97 -18.77
C GLY A 57 -0.92 -5.19 -17.64
N PHE A 58 -1.47 -5.21 -16.43
CA PHE A 58 -0.74 -4.74 -15.26
C PHE A 58 0.48 -5.64 -14.95
N ASP A 59 1.57 -5.05 -14.50
CA ASP A 59 2.82 -5.75 -14.18
C ASP A 59 2.76 -6.44 -12.81
N GLY A 60 1.88 -5.97 -11.94
CA GLY A 60 1.66 -6.52 -10.60
C GLY A 60 0.26 -6.28 -10.07
N ILE A 61 -0.11 -7.11 -9.11
CA ILE A 61 -1.34 -7.02 -8.32
C ILE A 61 -0.96 -6.98 -6.85
N ALA A 62 -1.60 -6.10 -6.09
CA ALA A 62 -1.17 -5.83 -4.73
C ALA A 62 -2.33 -5.86 -3.74
N VAL A 63 -2.04 -6.44 -2.58
CA VAL A 63 -2.92 -6.56 -1.41
C VAL A 63 -2.23 -5.96 -0.19
N ASN A 64 -2.99 -5.59 0.85
CA ASN A 64 -2.48 -5.02 2.08
C ASN A 64 -3.11 -5.66 3.33
N GLU A 65 -2.69 -5.23 4.52
CA GLU A 65 -3.18 -5.75 5.79
C GLU A 65 -3.89 -4.67 6.59
N HIS A 66 -5.18 -4.93 6.95
CA HIS A 66 -5.92 -4.10 7.89
C HIS A 66 -6.80 -4.96 8.79
N HIS A 67 -6.86 -4.60 10.06
CA HIS A 67 -7.56 -5.35 11.09
C HIS A 67 -8.77 -4.60 11.63
N GLN A 68 -9.85 -5.36 11.96
CA GLN A 68 -11.05 -4.84 12.61
C GLN A 68 -11.61 -3.58 11.94
N SER A 69 -11.73 -3.61 10.60
CA SER A 69 -12.04 -2.42 9.82
C SER A 69 -12.90 -2.72 8.60
N ALA A 70 -13.91 -1.89 8.36
CA ALA A 70 -14.63 -1.87 7.09
C ALA A 70 -13.84 -1.16 5.97
N TYR A 71 -12.78 -0.45 6.30
CA TYR A 71 -11.84 0.14 5.33
C TYR A 71 -11.16 -0.91 4.46
N GLY A 72 -10.86 -2.09 5.03
CA GLY A 72 -10.23 -3.17 4.29
C GLY A 72 -10.52 -4.54 4.94
N LEU A 73 -11.10 -5.46 4.16
CA LEU A 73 -11.46 -6.81 4.60
C LEU A 73 -10.28 -7.81 4.50
N MET A 74 -9.05 -7.36 4.71
CA MET A 74 -7.84 -8.20 4.58
C MET A 74 -7.01 -8.26 5.86
N PRO A 75 -7.47 -8.96 6.91
CA PRO A 75 -6.65 -9.17 8.11
C PRO A 75 -5.48 -10.15 7.88
N SER A 76 -5.49 -10.89 6.76
CA SER A 76 -4.40 -11.75 6.32
C SER A 76 -4.19 -11.63 4.81
N PRO A 77 -3.34 -10.69 4.36
CA PRO A 77 -3.06 -10.50 2.94
C PRO A 77 -2.41 -11.73 2.30
N ASN A 78 -1.69 -12.53 3.08
CA ASN A 78 -1.03 -13.76 2.60
C ASN A 78 -2.04 -14.82 2.15
N ILE A 79 -3.24 -14.89 2.73
CA ILE A 79 -4.33 -15.76 2.26
C ILE A 79 -4.82 -15.31 0.89
N MET A 80 -5.01 -14.02 0.69
CA MET A 80 -5.42 -13.46 -0.61
C MET A 80 -4.33 -13.67 -1.66
N ALA A 81 -3.07 -13.43 -1.30
CA ALA A 81 -1.92 -13.67 -2.17
C ALA A 81 -1.81 -15.15 -2.58
N ALA A 82 -2.10 -16.11 -1.68
CA ALA A 82 -2.11 -17.53 -1.99
C ALA A 82 -3.20 -17.89 -3.02
N ALA A 83 -4.41 -17.34 -2.88
CA ALA A 83 -5.47 -17.53 -3.87
C ALA A 83 -5.05 -16.96 -5.24
N LEU A 84 -4.46 -15.76 -5.27
CA LEU A 84 -3.98 -15.10 -6.49
C LEU A 84 -2.81 -15.84 -7.13
N ALA A 85 -1.93 -16.46 -6.36
CA ALA A 85 -0.80 -17.23 -6.86
C ALA A 85 -1.22 -18.38 -7.79
N ARG A 86 -2.43 -18.94 -7.57
CA ARG A 86 -3.02 -20.02 -8.39
C ARG A 86 -3.94 -19.51 -9.49
N ARG A 87 -4.38 -18.27 -9.44
CA ARG A 87 -5.30 -17.65 -10.41
C ARG A 87 -4.56 -16.83 -11.47
N THR A 88 -3.28 -16.50 -11.25
CA THR A 88 -2.44 -15.66 -12.13
C THR A 88 -1.17 -16.39 -12.53
N GLU A 89 -0.56 -15.98 -13.65
CA GLU A 89 0.62 -16.65 -14.21
C GLU A 89 1.86 -15.71 -14.35
N ARG A 90 1.64 -14.42 -14.58
CA ARG A 90 2.70 -13.45 -14.95
C ARG A 90 2.88 -12.31 -13.97
N ALA A 91 1.77 -11.73 -13.51
CA ALA A 91 1.81 -10.54 -12.64
C ALA A 91 2.57 -10.83 -11.34
N LYS A 92 3.38 -9.89 -10.90
CA LYS A 92 3.95 -9.94 -9.55
C LYS A 92 2.83 -9.89 -8.51
N ILE A 93 2.93 -10.71 -7.48
CA ILE A 93 1.98 -10.75 -6.37
C ILE A 93 2.61 -10.00 -5.21
N MET A 94 2.08 -8.82 -4.94
CA MET A 94 2.71 -7.88 -4.02
C MET A 94 1.90 -7.79 -2.74
N VAL A 95 2.48 -8.23 -1.63
CA VAL A 95 1.90 -8.04 -0.31
C VAL A 95 2.42 -6.71 0.25
N LEU A 96 1.63 -5.63 0.14
CA LEU A 96 2.05 -4.26 0.48
C LEU A 96 1.30 -3.69 1.70
N GLY A 97 1.51 -4.18 2.94
CA GLY A 97 2.48 -5.21 3.36
C GLY A 97 1.99 -5.94 4.58
N ASN A 98 2.82 -6.88 5.02
CA ASN A 98 2.62 -7.49 6.32
C ASN A 98 2.95 -6.51 7.44
N ALA A 99 2.06 -6.35 8.42
CA ALA A 99 2.25 -5.49 9.58
C ALA A 99 3.12 -6.21 10.64
N ILE A 100 4.42 -6.36 10.34
CA ILE A 100 5.33 -7.19 11.15
C ILE A 100 5.56 -6.65 12.56
N GLY A 101 5.39 -5.33 12.77
CA GLY A 101 5.52 -4.71 14.10
C GLY A 101 4.42 -5.11 15.09
N VAL A 102 3.23 -5.51 14.59
CA VAL A 102 2.12 -5.96 15.45
C VAL A 102 2.02 -7.48 15.59
N ARG A 103 2.91 -8.24 14.94
CA ARG A 103 2.90 -9.71 15.04
C ARG A 103 3.46 -10.18 16.38
N GLY A 104 2.75 -11.13 17.03
CA GLY A 104 3.30 -11.88 18.16
C GLY A 104 4.37 -12.88 17.73
N ASN A 105 4.24 -13.42 16.52
CA ASN A 105 5.19 -14.35 15.91
C ASN A 105 5.52 -13.90 14.47
N PRO A 106 6.52 -13.02 14.24
CA PRO A 106 6.92 -12.58 12.91
C PRO A 106 7.56 -13.69 12.06
N LEU A 107 8.07 -14.77 12.65
CA LEU A 107 8.59 -15.91 11.90
C LEU A 107 7.53 -16.55 11.00
N ARG A 108 6.23 -16.48 11.40
CA ARG A 108 5.12 -16.93 10.54
C ARG A 108 5.07 -16.18 9.21
N VAL A 109 5.43 -14.90 9.19
CA VAL A 109 5.50 -14.14 7.94
C VAL A 109 6.62 -14.68 7.03
N ALA A 110 7.78 -15.02 7.61
CA ALA A 110 8.87 -15.64 6.85
C ALA A 110 8.46 -16.97 6.21
N GLU A 111 7.78 -17.84 6.98
CA GLU A 111 7.27 -19.12 6.48
C GLU A 111 6.21 -18.95 5.38
N GLU A 112 5.22 -18.09 5.61
CA GLU A 112 4.12 -17.85 4.68
C GLU A 112 4.61 -17.23 3.36
N ILE A 113 5.51 -16.26 3.40
CA ILE A 113 6.11 -15.66 2.20
C ILE A 113 6.97 -16.68 1.45
N ALA A 114 7.73 -17.54 2.14
CA ALA A 114 8.48 -18.61 1.47
C ALA A 114 7.54 -19.60 0.77
N MET A 115 6.42 -19.99 1.39
CA MET A 115 5.40 -20.83 0.75
C MET A 115 4.78 -20.11 -0.47
N LEU A 116 4.44 -18.82 -0.35
CA LEU A 116 3.91 -18.01 -1.44
C LEU A 116 4.88 -17.91 -2.61
N ASP A 117 6.17 -17.80 -2.32
CA ASP A 117 7.21 -17.76 -3.33
C ASP A 117 7.24 -19.03 -4.19
N HIS A 118 7.11 -20.21 -3.56
CA HIS A 118 6.93 -21.46 -4.28
C HIS A 118 5.60 -21.53 -5.06
N LEU A 119 4.48 -21.17 -4.43
CA LEU A 119 3.15 -21.21 -5.06
C LEU A 119 3.06 -20.29 -6.28
N SER A 120 3.79 -19.19 -6.26
CA SER A 120 3.81 -18.18 -7.33
C SER A 120 4.93 -18.37 -8.35
N ASN A 121 5.81 -19.37 -8.20
CA ASN A 121 7.00 -19.56 -9.02
C ASN A 121 7.92 -18.29 -9.03
N GLY A 122 8.24 -17.76 -7.87
CA GLY A 122 9.15 -16.60 -7.74
C GLY A 122 8.54 -15.26 -8.14
N ARG A 123 7.20 -15.11 -8.08
CA ARG A 123 6.52 -13.85 -8.41
C ARG A 123 6.16 -13.00 -7.19
N VAL A 124 6.31 -13.52 -5.97
CA VAL A 124 5.95 -12.77 -4.77
C VAL A 124 6.90 -11.61 -4.52
N VAL A 125 6.34 -10.49 -4.06
CA VAL A 125 7.03 -9.33 -3.53
C VAL A 125 6.56 -9.14 -2.09
N SER A 126 7.49 -9.07 -1.15
CA SER A 126 7.17 -8.95 0.28
C SER A 126 7.23 -7.50 0.73
N GLY A 127 6.11 -6.94 1.12
CA GLY A 127 6.06 -5.63 1.75
C GLY A 127 6.02 -5.76 3.27
N PHE A 128 6.73 -4.88 3.97
CA PHE A 128 6.70 -4.78 5.42
C PHE A 128 6.21 -3.41 5.85
N VAL A 129 5.24 -3.39 6.75
CA VAL A 129 4.77 -2.16 7.38
C VAL A 129 4.89 -2.27 8.90
N ARG A 130 5.11 -1.13 9.51
CA ARG A 130 5.09 -1.04 10.97
C ARG A 130 3.69 -1.29 11.55
N GLY A 131 2.67 -1.13 10.72
CA GLY A 131 1.26 -1.06 11.09
C GLY A 131 0.84 0.38 11.35
N ILE A 132 -0.41 0.71 11.10
CA ILE A 132 -0.99 2.01 11.42
C ILE A 132 -1.47 2.03 12.88
N GLY A 133 -1.66 3.20 13.47
CA GLY A 133 -1.93 3.32 14.91
C GLY A 133 -3.06 2.45 15.44
N TRP A 134 -4.19 2.36 14.72
CA TRP A 134 -5.32 1.56 15.21
C TRP A 134 -5.04 0.05 15.27
N GLU A 135 -4.08 -0.45 14.50
CA GLU A 135 -3.71 -1.87 14.52
C GLU A 135 -3.00 -2.26 15.82
N TYR A 136 -2.32 -1.29 16.46
CA TYR A 136 -1.77 -1.49 17.81
C TYR A 136 -2.85 -1.67 18.86
N PHE A 137 -3.97 -0.95 18.73
CA PHE A 137 -5.14 -1.20 19.58
C PHE A 137 -5.79 -2.55 19.27
N ALA A 138 -5.96 -2.89 17.98
CA ALA A 138 -6.54 -4.17 17.55
C ALA A 138 -5.76 -5.38 18.09
N HIS A 139 -4.44 -5.27 18.17
CA HIS A 139 -3.55 -6.31 18.67
C HIS A 139 -3.15 -6.17 20.14
N SER A 140 -3.62 -5.13 20.83
CA SER A 140 -3.27 -4.83 22.23
C SER A 140 -1.75 -4.72 22.46
N ILE A 141 -1.05 -4.08 21.52
CA ILE A 141 0.41 -3.88 21.56
C ILE A 141 0.71 -2.42 21.88
N ASN A 142 1.70 -2.20 22.73
CA ASN A 142 2.16 -0.86 23.08
C ASN A 142 2.78 -0.14 21.87
N PRO A 143 2.19 0.95 21.35
CA PRO A 143 2.67 1.66 20.17
C PRO A 143 4.04 2.33 20.37
N THR A 144 4.46 2.59 21.61
CA THR A 144 5.79 3.18 21.91
C THR A 144 6.93 2.27 21.48
N ARG A 145 6.71 0.97 21.41
CA ARG A 145 7.68 -0.04 20.97
C ARG A 145 7.58 -0.39 19.49
N SER A 146 6.72 0.29 18.74
CA SER A 146 6.39 -0.06 17.35
C SER A 146 7.62 -0.09 16.44
N ARG A 147 8.54 0.85 16.55
CA ARG A 147 9.76 0.91 15.74
C ARG A 147 10.73 -0.21 16.12
N GLU A 148 10.97 -0.41 17.39
CA GLU A 148 11.84 -1.48 17.90
C GLU A 148 11.33 -2.85 17.45
N ARG A 149 10.03 -3.13 17.65
CA ARG A 149 9.39 -4.39 17.23
C ARG A 149 9.48 -4.60 15.72
N PHE A 150 9.26 -3.55 14.93
CA PHE A 150 9.38 -3.62 13.46
C PHE A 150 10.80 -4.01 13.04
N ASN A 151 11.82 -3.34 13.59
CA ASN A 151 13.22 -3.61 13.24
C ASN A 151 13.62 -5.04 13.65
N GLU A 152 13.30 -5.47 14.87
CA GLU A 152 13.60 -6.82 15.34
C GLU A 152 12.88 -7.90 14.52
N ALA A 153 11.61 -7.68 14.16
CA ALA A 153 10.84 -8.59 13.30
C ALA A 153 11.46 -8.68 11.90
N HIS A 154 11.84 -7.53 11.32
CA HIS A 154 12.54 -7.48 10.04
C HIS A 154 13.84 -8.29 10.08
N ASP A 155 14.71 -8.00 11.04
CA ASP A 155 16.02 -8.65 11.13
C ASP A 155 15.91 -10.17 11.35
N LEU A 156 14.92 -10.61 12.16
CA LEU A 156 14.60 -12.03 12.34
C LEU A 156 14.15 -12.67 11.01
N ILE A 157 13.25 -12.02 10.26
CA ILE A 157 12.72 -12.53 9.00
C ILE A 157 13.84 -12.66 7.96
N ILE A 158 14.66 -11.60 7.80
CA ILE A 158 15.79 -11.61 6.85
C ILE A 158 16.79 -12.71 7.22
N LYS A 159 17.14 -12.82 8.50
CA LYS A 159 18.06 -13.87 8.96
C LYS A 159 17.46 -15.27 8.74
N ALA A 160 16.15 -15.45 8.96
CA ALA A 160 15.49 -16.73 8.73
C ALA A 160 15.52 -17.13 7.24
N TRP A 161 15.37 -16.17 6.31
CA TRP A 161 15.44 -16.44 4.86
C TRP A 161 16.86 -16.74 4.36
N THR A 162 17.88 -16.14 5.00
CA THR A 162 19.27 -16.18 4.52
C THR A 162 20.19 -17.16 5.27
N SER A 163 19.75 -17.73 6.40
CA SER A 163 20.56 -18.67 7.17
C SER A 163 20.44 -20.08 6.59
N ASP A 164 21.59 -20.77 6.48
CA ASP A 164 21.67 -22.17 6.05
C ASP A 164 21.51 -23.15 7.23
N GLU A 165 21.85 -22.70 8.44
CA GLU A 165 21.85 -23.50 9.65
C GLU A 165 20.82 -23.00 10.66
N PRO A 166 20.27 -23.88 11.49
CA PRO A 166 19.41 -23.49 12.62
C PRO A 166 20.13 -22.51 13.55
N PHE A 167 19.41 -21.51 14.03
CA PHE A 167 19.97 -20.54 14.98
C PHE A 167 19.00 -20.23 16.13
N GLN A 168 19.51 -19.65 17.20
CA GLN A 168 18.73 -19.07 18.28
C GLN A 168 18.54 -17.58 18.04
N TRP A 169 17.35 -17.06 18.36
CA TRP A 169 17.07 -15.63 18.34
C TRP A 169 16.64 -15.15 19.72
N VAL A 170 17.31 -14.12 20.22
CA VAL A 170 16.94 -13.47 21.49
C VAL A 170 17.01 -11.97 21.30
N SER A 171 15.90 -11.29 21.49
CA SER A 171 15.78 -9.84 21.44
C SER A 171 14.73 -9.35 22.43
N PRO A 172 14.64 -8.04 22.73
CA PRO A 172 13.69 -7.51 23.71
C PRO A 172 12.21 -7.85 23.45
N ASN A 173 11.82 -8.11 22.21
CA ASN A 173 10.43 -8.38 21.86
C ASN A 173 10.17 -9.81 21.38
N TYR A 174 11.21 -10.56 20.98
CA TYR A 174 11.05 -11.90 20.39
C TYR A 174 12.14 -12.84 20.88
N GLU A 175 11.73 -14.05 21.28
CA GLU A 175 12.64 -15.11 21.72
C GLU A 175 12.25 -16.42 21.05
N TYR A 176 13.22 -17.05 20.35
CA TYR A 176 13.08 -18.36 19.72
C TYR A 176 14.29 -19.22 20.05
N ARG A 177 14.06 -20.39 20.63
CA ARG A 177 15.13 -21.36 20.90
C ARG A 177 15.73 -21.91 19.63
N TYR A 178 14.90 -22.11 18.61
CA TYR A 178 15.30 -22.62 17.30
C TYR A 178 14.55 -21.85 16.22
N VAL A 179 15.28 -21.32 15.25
CA VAL A 179 14.79 -20.83 13.98
C VAL A 179 15.45 -21.67 12.89
N ASN A 180 14.63 -22.38 12.10
CA ASN A 180 15.09 -23.21 10.99
C ASN A 180 13.98 -23.20 9.94
N LEU A 181 14.15 -22.39 8.91
CA LEU A 181 13.07 -22.10 7.96
C LEU A 181 12.92 -23.22 6.93
N TRP A 182 11.73 -23.81 6.87
CA TRP A 182 11.29 -24.78 5.88
C TRP A 182 9.87 -24.43 5.43
N PRO A 183 9.61 -24.19 4.09
CA PRO A 183 10.61 -24.17 3.00
C PRO A 183 11.49 -22.91 3.03
N ARG A 184 12.60 -22.95 2.28
CA ARG A 184 13.35 -21.73 1.90
C ARG A 184 12.64 -21.04 0.74
N THR A 185 12.94 -19.77 0.49
CA THR A 185 12.43 -19.04 -0.67
C THR A 185 12.99 -19.59 -2.00
N VAL A 186 12.23 -19.44 -3.09
CA VAL A 186 12.70 -19.70 -4.45
C VAL A 186 13.61 -18.58 -4.92
N GLN A 187 13.25 -17.34 -4.60
CA GLN A 187 14.04 -16.16 -4.94
C GLN A 187 15.22 -16.02 -3.97
N GLU A 188 16.41 -15.72 -4.50
CA GLU A 188 17.64 -15.56 -3.74
C GLU A 188 18.11 -14.09 -3.74
N PRO A 189 18.61 -13.58 -2.60
CA PRO A 189 18.67 -14.22 -1.28
C PRO A 189 17.30 -14.31 -0.59
N HIS A 190 16.31 -13.58 -1.06
CA HIS A 190 14.91 -13.55 -0.62
C HIS A 190 14.06 -12.77 -1.64
N PRO A 191 12.71 -12.81 -1.58
CA PRO A 191 11.83 -11.98 -2.41
C PRO A 191 12.13 -10.49 -2.26
N PRO A 192 11.94 -9.68 -3.33
CA PRO A 192 12.09 -8.22 -3.24
C PRO A 192 11.24 -7.64 -2.12
N ILE A 193 11.79 -6.62 -1.42
CA ILE A 193 11.14 -6.01 -0.27
C ILE A 193 10.68 -4.59 -0.58
N TYR A 194 9.44 -4.28 -0.18
CA TYR A 194 8.82 -2.97 -0.30
C TYR A 194 8.46 -2.43 1.08
N ILE A 195 8.70 -1.15 1.30
CA ILE A 195 8.38 -0.46 2.55
C ILE A 195 7.41 0.68 2.27
N PRO A 196 6.09 0.44 2.41
CA PRO A 196 5.11 1.51 2.45
C PRO A 196 5.36 2.44 3.63
N GLY A 197 5.35 3.75 3.39
CA GLY A 197 5.65 4.71 4.45
C GLY A 197 5.03 6.08 4.23
N ALA A 198 4.79 6.77 5.36
CA ALA A 198 4.23 8.13 5.43
C ALA A 198 5.31 9.16 5.80
N GLY A 199 6.53 9.00 5.28
CA GLY A 199 7.53 10.06 5.26
C GLY A 199 8.35 10.26 6.53
N SER A 200 8.48 9.27 7.43
CA SER A 200 9.42 9.41 8.56
C SER A 200 10.86 9.26 8.08
N SER A 201 11.76 10.12 8.57
CA SER A 201 13.19 10.09 8.23
C SER A 201 13.85 8.75 8.54
N GLU A 202 13.43 8.11 9.63
CA GLU A 202 13.91 6.79 10.02
C GLU A 202 13.52 5.72 9.01
N THR A 203 12.31 5.82 8.42
CA THR A 203 11.88 4.88 7.36
C THR A 203 12.67 5.09 6.08
N MET A 204 12.92 6.35 5.68
CA MET A 204 13.69 6.67 4.46
C MET A 204 15.11 6.14 4.56
N LYS A 205 15.76 6.39 5.69
CA LYS A 205 17.11 5.87 5.98
C LYS A 205 17.13 4.34 5.95
N PHE A 206 16.19 3.69 6.63
CA PHE A 206 16.05 2.22 6.64
C PHE A 206 15.90 1.65 5.22
N VAL A 207 15.05 2.25 4.39
CA VAL A 207 14.85 1.82 3.00
C VAL A 207 16.12 1.96 2.17
N ALA A 208 16.83 3.09 2.31
CA ALA A 208 18.08 3.35 1.59
C ALA A 208 19.21 2.40 2.04
N GLU A 209 19.37 2.18 3.35
CA GLU A 209 20.37 1.27 3.92
C GLU A 209 20.23 -0.16 3.40
N HIS A 210 18.99 -0.65 3.21
CA HIS A 210 18.72 -2.01 2.76
C HIS A 210 18.50 -2.13 1.25
N GLY A 211 18.49 -1.02 0.52
CA GLY A 211 18.23 -1.02 -0.93
C GLY A 211 16.82 -1.48 -1.31
N TYR A 212 15.83 -1.28 -0.43
CA TYR A 212 14.43 -1.65 -0.65
C TYR A 212 13.69 -0.66 -1.53
N THR A 213 12.47 -1.01 -1.96
CA THR A 213 11.61 -0.08 -2.66
C THR A 213 10.78 0.73 -1.67
N TYR A 214 10.87 2.05 -1.75
CA TYR A 214 10.02 2.97 -0.99
C TYR A 214 8.69 3.19 -1.70
N MET A 215 7.59 3.03 -1.00
CA MET A 215 6.24 3.25 -1.52
C MET A 215 5.53 4.35 -0.73
N SER A 216 5.02 5.39 -1.41
CA SER A 216 4.18 6.40 -0.77
C SER A 216 2.78 5.83 -0.47
N VAL A 217 2.18 6.34 0.60
CA VAL A 217 0.75 6.17 0.90
C VAL A 217 -0.01 7.45 0.51
N TYR A 218 -1.34 7.47 0.70
CA TYR A 218 -2.18 8.59 0.27
C TYR A 218 -1.81 9.89 0.98
N ALA A 219 -1.36 10.86 0.20
CA ALA A 219 -1.03 12.21 0.68
C ALA A 219 -1.05 13.18 -0.51
N PRO A 220 -1.14 14.50 -0.26
CA PRO A 220 -1.04 15.47 -1.35
C PRO A 220 0.33 15.39 -2.02
N THR A 221 0.38 15.65 -3.32
CA THR A 221 1.60 15.60 -4.13
C THR A 221 2.78 16.37 -3.52
N SER A 222 2.51 17.54 -2.91
CA SER A 222 3.54 18.34 -2.24
C SER A 222 4.17 17.64 -1.03
N VAL A 223 3.41 16.79 -0.34
CA VAL A 223 3.88 16.00 0.79
C VAL A 223 4.64 14.78 0.29
N VAL A 224 4.09 14.06 -0.71
CA VAL A 224 4.78 12.90 -1.35
C VAL A 224 6.12 13.33 -1.93
N ARG A 225 6.19 14.51 -2.56
CA ARG A 225 7.45 15.05 -3.06
C ARG A 225 8.51 15.16 -1.94
N ARG A 226 8.16 15.76 -0.80
CA ARG A 226 9.09 15.85 0.35
C ARG A 226 9.53 14.47 0.84
N TRP A 227 8.66 13.46 0.79
CA TRP A 227 9.01 12.10 1.18
C TRP A 227 10.02 11.48 0.21
N PHE A 228 9.79 11.60 -1.09
CA PHE A 228 10.72 11.09 -2.10
C PHE A 228 12.04 11.84 -2.12
N ASP A 229 12.03 13.16 -1.91
CA ASP A 229 13.26 13.95 -1.76
C ASP A 229 14.04 13.52 -0.50
N GLY A 230 13.34 13.27 0.62
CA GLY A 230 13.97 12.73 1.83
C GLY A 230 14.58 11.33 1.63
N TYR A 231 13.93 10.47 0.84
CA TYR A 231 14.53 9.17 0.46
C TYR A 231 15.79 9.36 -0.39
N ARG A 232 15.77 10.24 -1.40
CA ARG A 232 16.94 10.56 -2.23
C ARG A 232 18.08 11.12 -1.41
N GLN A 233 17.78 12.05 -0.50
CA GLN A 233 18.79 12.60 0.43
C GLN A 233 19.39 11.48 1.29
N ALA A 234 18.59 10.58 1.86
CA ALA A 234 19.12 9.46 2.65
C ALA A 234 19.98 8.51 1.80
N ALA A 235 19.62 8.29 0.54
CA ALA A 235 20.42 7.50 -0.40
C ALA A 235 21.76 8.19 -0.70
N ASP A 236 21.76 9.48 -0.96
CA ASP A 236 22.98 10.28 -1.20
C ASP A 236 23.92 10.27 0.02
N GLU A 237 23.40 10.42 1.24
CA GLU A 237 24.17 10.35 2.49
C GLU A 237 24.85 8.98 2.67
N LEU A 238 24.22 7.91 2.18
CA LEU A 238 24.72 6.54 2.24
C LEU A 238 25.55 6.15 1.00
N GLN A 239 25.67 7.06 0.02
CA GLN A 239 26.36 6.83 -1.25
C GLN A 239 25.77 5.65 -2.06
N VAL A 240 24.45 5.46 -2.00
CA VAL A 240 23.70 4.49 -2.79
C VAL A 240 22.84 5.19 -3.83
N GLU A 241 22.61 4.55 -4.97
CA GLU A 241 21.80 5.12 -6.04
C GLU A 241 20.30 5.10 -5.67
N ALA A 242 19.65 6.26 -5.78
CA ALA A 242 18.20 6.38 -5.67
C ALA A 242 17.54 6.06 -7.03
N ASP A 243 17.52 4.77 -7.39
CA ASP A 243 16.92 4.28 -8.63
C ASP A 243 15.40 4.61 -8.67
N PRO A 244 14.89 5.27 -9.72
CA PRO A 244 13.45 5.52 -9.89
C PRO A 244 12.59 4.25 -9.80
N GLU A 245 13.10 3.08 -10.22
CA GLU A 245 12.40 1.80 -10.10
C GLU A 245 12.17 1.35 -8.65
N LYS A 246 12.92 1.93 -7.70
CA LYS A 246 12.74 1.73 -6.25
C LYS A 246 11.87 2.79 -5.58
N ILE A 247 11.21 3.63 -6.38
CA ILE A 247 10.25 4.63 -5.91
C ILE A 247 8.88 4.29 -6.49
N ALA A 248 7.93 3.94 -5.62
CA ALA A 248 6.56 3.59 -5.98
C ALA A 248 5.57 4.66 -5.50
N PHE A 249 4.80 5.22 -6.42
CA PHE A 249 3.76 6.21 -6.13
C PHE A 249 2.39 5.53 -6.10
N SER A 250 1.64 5.72 -5.01
CA SER A 250 0.30 5.15 -4.84
C SER A 250 -0.75 6.23 -4.92
N VAL A 251 -1.75 6.04 -5.80
CA VAL A 251 -2.82 7.01 -6.01
C VAL A 251 -4.11 6.31 -6.47
N PRO A 252 -5.30 6.71 -5.95
CA PRO A 252 -6.58 6.33 -6.52
C PRO A 252 -6.74 6.92 -7.92
N ILE A 253 -7.25 6.10 -8.87
CA ILE A 253 -7.40 6.48 -10.27
C ILE A 253 -8.79 6.08 -10.75
N TYR A 254 -9.53 7.03 -11.35
CA TYR A 254 -10.78 6.74 -12.04
C TYR A 254 -10.73 7.29 -13.46
N VAL A 255 -10.98 6.42 -14.45
CA VAL A 255 -10.97 6.77 -15.87
C VAL A 255 -12.34 6.49 -16.47
N ALA A 256 -12.90 7.47 -17.17
CA ALA A 256 -14.11 7.31 -17.99
C ALA A 256 -13.87 7.90 -19.37
N ASP A 257 -14.84 7.76 -20.29
CA ASP A 257 -14.68 8.16 -21.70
C ASP A 257 -14.44 9.66 -21.88
N THR A 258 -15.01 10.51 -21.02
CA THR A 258 -14.81 11.97 -20.99
C THR A 258 -14.55 12.47 -19.58
N ASP A 259 -13.98 13.67 -19.44
CA ASP A 259 -13.74 14.31 -18.15
C ASP A 259 -15.05 14.53 -17.38
N GLU A 260 -16.10 14.99 -18.06
CA GLU A 260 -17.41 15.21 -17.45
C GLU A 260 -18.02 13.91 -16.91
N ALA A 261 -17.88 12.81 -17.66
CA ALA A 261 -18.33 11.50 -17.21
C ALA A 261 -17.53 11.03 -16.02
N ALA A 262 -16.19 11.14 -16.06
CA ALA A 262 -15.30 10.73 -15.01
C ALA A 262 -15.58 11.47 -13.68
N HIS A 263 -15.74 12.78 -13.72
CA HIS A 263 -16.07 13.56 -12.53
C HIS A 263 -17.48 13.29 -12.00
N ARG A 264 -18.46 13.14 -12.88
CA ARG A 264 -19.84 12.82 -12.48
C ARG A 264 -19.94 11.45 -11.78
N GLU A 265 -19.26 10.43 -12.33
CA GLU A 265 -19.29 9.06 -11.86
C GLU A 265 -18.34 8.86 -10.68
N GLY A 266 -17.10 9.34 -10.78
CA GLY A 266 -16.03 9.08 -9.82
C GLY A 266 -16.14 9.85 -8.49
N ARG A 267 -16.77 11.05 -8.51
CA ARG A 267 -16.86 11.91 -7.30
C ARG A 267 -17.34 11.16 -6.08
N ARG A 268 -18.47 10.47 -6.16
CA ARG A 268 -19.08 9.77 -5.01
C ARG A 268 -18.14 8.70 -4.42
N HIS A 269 -17.39 7.99 -5.27
CA HIS A 269 -16.49 6.94 -4.85
C HIS A 269 -15.24 7.49 -4.15
N VAL A 270 -14.72 8.60 -4.67
CA VAL A 270 -13.63 9.35 -4.06
C VAL A 270 -14.05 9.89 -2.69
N GLU A 271 -15.21 10.57 -2.63
CA GLU A 271 -15.76 11.09 -1.37
C GLU A 271 -16.02 9.96 -0.37
N TRP A 272 -16.54 8.80 -0.81
CA TRP A 272 -16.70 7.65 0.07
C TRP A 272 -15.36 7.20 0.66
N LEU A 273 -14.31 7.06 -0.16
CA LEU A 273 -12.99 6.63 0.30
C LEU A 273 -12.42 7.59 1.33
N PHE A 274 -12.41 8.88 1.03
CA PHE A 274 -11.74 9.89 1.86
C PHE A 274 -12.59 10.30 3.07
N HIS A 275 -13.92 10.38 2.93
CA HIS A 275 -14.78 10.86 4.01
C HIS A 275 -15.33 9.76 4.92
N ARG A 276 -15.48 8.53 4.41
CA ARG A 276 -15.98 7.38 5.18
C ARG A 276 -14.92 6.31 5.41
N GLY A 277 -14.28 5.83 4.35
CA GLY A 277 -13.26 4.78 4.45
C GLY A 277 -12.08 5.18 5.31
N LEU A 278 -11.55 6.38 5.10
CA LEU A 278 -10.42 6.95 5.83
C LEU A 278 -10.82 7.83 7.04
N LYS A 279 -12.10 7.79 7.45
CA LYS A 279 -12.60 8.49 8.64
C LYS A 279 -12.03 7.88 9.91
N GLN A 280 -10.98 8.47 10.45
CA GLN A 280 -10.28 8.01 11.65
C GLN A 280 -10.03 9.16 12.59
N SER A 281 -10.11 8.93 13.89
CA SER A 281 -9.67 9.93 14.86
C SER A 281 -8.14 10.04 14.86
N PHE A 282 -7.64 11.23 15.10
CA PHE A 282 -6.20 11.47 15.19
C PHE A 282 -5.50 10.53 16.18
N ALA A 283 -6.11 10.28 17.34
CA ALA A 283 -5.58 9.38 18.36
C ALA A 283 -5.54 7.90 17.92
N GLN A 284 -6.43 7.49 17.02
CA GLN A 284 -6.41 6.13 16.45
C GLN A 284 -5.30 5.97 15.42
N VAL A 285 -5.06 7.01 14.60
CA VAL A 285 -3.99 6.97 13.58
C VAL A 285 -2.62 7.17 14.20
N TYR A 286 -2.52 8.09 15.16
CA TYR A 286 -1.27 8.48 15.83
C TYR A 286 -1.39 8.34 17.36
N PRO A 287 -1.47 7.12 17.90
CA PRO A 287 -1.53 6.94 19.34
C PRO A 287 -0.27 7.45 20.04
N PRO A 288 -0.35 7.83 21.30
CA PRO A 288 0.78 8.33 22.08
C PRO A 288 2.01 7.42 21.98
N GLY A 289 3.15 8.00 21.62
CA GLY A 289 4.43 7.28 21.48
C GLY A 289 4.62 6.51 20.18
N TYR A 290 3.62 6.50 19.26
CA TYR A 290 3.76 5.88 17.94
C TYR A 290 4.73 6.62 17.03
N MET A 291 4.72 7.94 17.07
CA MET A 291 5.62 8.82 16.31
C MET A 291 6.68 9.45 17.20
N SER A 292 7.87 9.69 16.63
CA SER A 292 8.86 10.55 17.27
C SER A 292 8.36 11.99 17.39
N PRO A 293 8.83 12.79 18.37
CA PRO A 293 8.45 14.20 18.49
C PRO A 293 8.74 15.01 17.21
N GLY A 294 9.84 14.71 16.50
CA GLY A 294 10.19 15.35 15.24
C GLY A 294 9.20 15.02 14.13
N SER A 295 8.83 13.74 13.96
CA SER A 295 7.84 13.30 12.98
C SER A 295 6.45 13.88 13.28
N MET A 296 6.05 13.94 14.56
CA MET A 296 4.78 14.55 14.97
C MET A 296 4.76 16.05 14.65
N ARG A 297 5.85 16.77 14.96
CA ARG A 297 5.98 18.20 14.62
C ARG A 297 5.89 18.40 13.10
N GLY A 298 6.57 17.56 12.31
CA GLY A 298 6.52 17.62 10.83
C GLY A 298 5.10 17.42 10.30
N LEU A 299 4.35 16.48 10.87
CA LEU A 299 2.94 16.24 10.53
C LEU A 299 2.07 17.46 10.85
N LEU A 300 2.18 18.02 12.07
CA LEU A 300 1.38 19.18 12.48
C LEU A 300 1.68 20.43 11.64
N LEU A 301 2.92 20.58 11.17
CA LEU A 301 3.35 21.69 10.32
C LEU A 301 3.10 21.44 8.82
N SER A 302 2.65 20.24 8.43
CA SER A 302 2.44 19.89 7.02
C SER A 302 1.29 20.64 6.35
N GLY A 303 0.38 21.20 7.14
CA GLY A 303 -0.84 21.85 6.66
C GLY A 303 -1.89 20.87 6.11
N MET A 304 -1.70 19.56 6.31
CA MET A 304 -2.71 18.57 5.92
C MET A 304 -3.98 18.73 6.75
N LYS A 305 -5.11 18.87 6.06
CA LYS A 305 -6.44 18.81 6.67
C LYS A 305 -6.84 17.34 6.92
N PRO A 306 -7.74 17.08 7.87
CA PRO A 306 -8.43 15.79 7.94
C PRO A 306 -9.10 15.48 6.60
N TYR A 307 -9.07 14.24 6.17
CA TYR A 307 -9.70 13.85 4.90
C TYR A 307 -11.19 14.17 4.86
N THR A 308 -11.88 14.04 5.99
CA THR A 308 -13.30 14.36 6.13
C THR A 308 -13.64 15.84 5.93
N GLU A 309 -12.66 16.73 5.98
CA GLU A 309 -12.79 18.17 5.78
C GLU A 309 -12.22 18.65 4.44
N THR A 310 -11.72 17.73 3.60
CA THR A 310 -11.10 18.03 2.31
C THR A 310 -12.13 17.83 1.21
N SER A 311 -12.48 18.88 0.47
CA SER A 311 -13.46 18.79 -0.63
C SER A 311 -12.94 17.95 -1.80
N TYR A 312 -13.84 17.51 -2.67
CA TYR A 312 -13.46 16.77 -3.88
C TYR A 312 -12.50 17.56 -4.76
N GLU A 313 -12.75 18.86 -4.91
CA GLU A 313 -11.91 19.77 -5.67
C GLU A 313 -10.49 19.87 -5.06
N GLU A 314 -10.40 20.02 -3.74
CA GLU A 314 -9.12 20.02 -3.01
C GLU A 314 -8.37 18.68 -3.13
N LEU A 315 -9.09 17.54 -3.16
CA LEU A 315 -8.50 16.22 -3.38
C LEU A 315 -7.88 16.10 -4.78
N LEU A 316 -8.55 16.63 -5.81
CA LEU A 316 -8.03 16.66 -7.19
C LEU A 316 -6.82 17.59 -7.32
N GLU A 317 -6.95 18.84 -6.86
CA GLU A 317 -5.88 19.85 -6.94
C GLU A 317 -4.64 19.41 -6.15
N GLY A 318 -4.84 18.88 -4.97
CA GLY A 318 -3.78 18.34 -4.12
C GLY A 318 -3.10 17.08 -4.68
N GLY A 319 -3.69 16.43 -5.69
CA GLY A 319 -3.16 15.20 -6.28
C GLY A 319 -3.30 13.97 -5.39
N TYR A 320 -4.30 13.96 -4.52
CA TYR A 320 -4.68 12.78 -3.75
C TYR A 320 -5.34 11.70 -4.60
N VAL A 321 -5.93 12.11 -5.71
CA VAL A 321 -6.64 11.26 -6.67
C VAL A 321 -6.44 11.78 -8.09
N VAL A 322 -6.50 10.89 -9.06
CA VAL A 322 -6.47 11.22 -10.50
C VAL A 322 -7.78 10.75 -11.12
N VAL A 323 -8.58 11.69 -11.62
CA VAL A 323 -9.89 11.43 -12.23
C VAL A 323 -9.95 12.15 -13.57
N GLY A 324 -10.40 11.50 -14.64
CA GLY A 324 -10.55 12.15 -15.93
C GLY A 324 -10.74 11.18 -17.08
N SER A 325 -10.75 11.73 -18.29
CA SER A 325 -10.62 11.00 -19.54
C SER A 325 -9.23 10.36 -19.65
N PRO A 326 -9.03 9.39 -20.55
CA PRO A 326 -7.72 8.79 -20.76
C PRO A 326 -6.61 9.83 -21.03
N ASP A 327 -6.89 10.86 -21.82
CA ASP A 327 -5.91 11.91 -22.15
C ASP A 327 -5.58 12.77 -20.94
N SER A 328 -6.58 13.20 -20.18
CA SER A 328 -6.39 13.99 -18.95
C SER A 328 -5.64 13.21 -17.88
N VAL A 329 -5.98 11.93 -17.69
CA VAL A 329 -5.29 11.04 -16.74
C VAL A 329 -3.84 10.80 -17.15
N ALA A 330 -3.58 10.54 -18.46
CA ALA A 330 -2.22 10.36 -18.96
C ALA A 330 -1.38 11.62 -18.75
N ALA A 331 -1.89 12.79 -19.12
CA ALA A 331 -1.22 14.08 -18.94
C ALA A 331 -0.92 14.36 -17.44
N ARG A 332 -1.90 14.12 -16.56
CA ARG A 332 -1.73 14.33 -15.12
C ARG A 332 -0.68 13.39 -14.51
N LEU A 333 -0.71 12.10 -14.84
CA LEU A 333 0.26 11.13 -14.36
C LEU A 333 1.66 11.38 -14.91
N GLN A 334 1.79 11.85 -16.17
CA GLN A 334 3.06 12.27 -16.73
C GLN A 334 3.63 13.46 -15.97
N GLN A 335 2.81 14.48 -15.68
CA GLN A 335 3.21 15.62 -14.86
C GLN A 335 3.67 15.19 -13.46
N LEU A 336 2.92 14.30 -12.81
CA LEU A 336 3.27 13.77 -11.48
C LEU A 336 4.57 12.98 -11.53
N GLN A 337 4.79 12.18 -12.56
CA GLN A 337 6.03 11.44 -12.74
C GLN A 337 7.23 12.38 -12.90
N GLN A 338 7.12 13.43 -13.71
CA GLN A 338 8.17 14.44 -13.85
C GLN A 338 8.48 15.18 -12.54
N GLN A 339 7.47 15.46 -11.73
CA GLN A 339 7.62 16.13 -10.45
C GLN A 339 8.18 15.24 -9.34
N LEU A 340 7.82 13.97 -9.34
CA LEU A 340 8.08 13.04 -8.25
C LEU A 340 9.21 12.03 -8.57
N GLY A 341 9.47 11.74 -9.86
CA GLY A 341 10.54 10.85 -10.30
C GLY A 341 10.36 9.39 -9.89
N PHE A 342 9.13 8.87 -9.90
CA PHE A 342 8.85 7.47 -9.60
C PHE A 342 8.92 6.61 -10.86
N GLY A 343 9.34 5.35 -10.71
CA GLY A 343 9.38 4.34 -11.79
C GLY A 343 8.26 3.31 -11.69
N GLN A 344 7.48 3.34 -10.60
CA GLN A 344 6.34 2.44 -10.40
C GLN A 344 5.10 3.21 -9.95
N LEU A 345 3.97 2.91 -10.58
CA LEU A 345 2.65 3.45 -10.23
C LEU A 345 1.78 2.36 -9.64
N ASN A 346 1.36 2.55 -8.38
CA ASN A 346 0.38 1.69 -7.72
C ASN A 346 -0.99 2.36 -7.77
N GLY A 347 -1.78 2.01 -8.79
CA GLY A 347 -3.11 2.57 -8.99
C GLY A 347 -4.17 1.82 -8.19
N LEU A 348 -5.03 2.56 -7.48
CA LEU A 348 -6.26 2.02 -6.91
C LEU A 348 -7.41 2.34 -7.85
N PHE A 349 -7.98 1.34 -8.48
CA PHE A 349 -9.13 1.48 -9.37
C PHE A 349 -10.44 1.04 -8.68
N SER A 350 -10.36 0.17 -7.68
CA SER A 350 -11.49 -0.18 -6.83
C SER A 350 -11.59 0.80 -5.65
N ILE A 351 -12.23 1.95 -5.90
CA ILE A 351 -12.29 3.10 -4.99
C ILE A 351 -13.63 3.08 -4.24
N GLY A 352 -13.60 3.02 -2.92
CA GLY A 352 -14.78 3.20 -2.09
C GLY A 352 -15.89 2.20 -2.38
N ASP A 353 -17.04 2.70 -2.79
CA ASP A 353 -18.25 1.93 -3.09
C ASP A 353 -18.46 1.61 -4.58
N ILE A 354 -17.42 1.77 -5.42
CA ILE A 354 -17.46 1.53 -6.86
C ILE A 354 -17.94 0.10 -7.21
N SER A 355 -18.69 -0.04 -8.30
CA SER A 355 -19.13 -1.35 -8.79
C SER A 355 -18.00 -2.12 -9.49
N HIS A 356 -18.21 -3.43 -9.67
CA HIS A 356 -17.29 -4.29 -10.41
C HIS A 356 -17.09 -3.84 -11.85
N GLU A 357 -18.21 -3.53 -12.53
CA GLU A 357 -18.22 -3.10 -13.92
C GLU A 357 -17.53 -1.75 -14.13
N GLU A 358 -17.76 -0.79 -13.22
CA GLU A 358 -17.07 0.51 -13.27
C GLU A 358 -15.57 0.35 -13.03
N THR A 359 -15.18 -0.50 -12.09
CA THR A 359 -13.76 -0.84 -11.82
C THR A 359 -13.10 -1.42 -13.08
N LYS A 360 -13.70 -2.42 -13.69
CA LYS A 360 -13.16 -3.06 -14.90
C LYS A 360 -13.07 -2.08 -16.07
N ARG A 361 -14.14 -1.31 -16.35
CA ARG A 361 -14.14 -0.30 -17.41
C ARG A 361 -13.03 0.72 -17.22
N SER A 362 -12.85 1.23 -15.98
CA SER A 362 -11.77 2.17 -15.66
C SER A 362 -10.39 1.55 -15.89
N MET A 363 -10.19 0.29 -15.51
CA MET A 363 -8.94 -0.45 -15.75
C MET A 363 -8.68 -0.68 -17.24
N GLU A 364 -9.71 -1.01 -18.04
CA GLU A 364 -9.61 -1.21 -19.49
C GLU A 364 -9.20 0.07 -20.22
N LEU A 365 -9.86 1.19 -19.88
CA LEU A 365 -9.49 2.50 -20.43
C LEU A 365 -8.07 2.89 -20.05
N PHE A 366 -7.70 2.67 -18.80
CA PHE A 366 -6.35 2.95 -18.31
C PHE A 366 -5.31 2.09 -19.03
N SER A 367 -5.51 0.79 -19.09
CA SER A 367 -4.54 -0.14 -19.69
C SER A 367 -4.37 0.08 -21.19
N SER A 368 -5.48 0.29 -21.92
CA SER A 368 -5.44 0.42 -23.37
C SER A 368 -5.01 1.80 -23.88
N LYS A 369 -5.31 2.87 -23.12
CA LYS A 369 -5.09 4.25 -23.57
C LYS A 369 -4.06 5.03 -22.76
N VAL A 370 -3.95 4.78 -21.45
CA VAL A 370 -3.05 5.54 -20.55
C VAL A 370 -1.68 4.86 -20.40
N MET A 371 -1.66 3.56 -20.09
CA MET A 371 -0.40 2.82 -19.90
C MET A 371 0.58 2.97 -21.07
N PRO A 372 0.18 2.86 -22.35
CA PRO A 372 1.13 2.96 -23.46
C PRO A 372 1.88 4.29 -23.50
N ALA A 373 1.22 5.39 -23.13
CA ALA A 373 1.84 6.71 -23.07
C ALA A 373 2.85 6.86 -21.92
N LEU A 374 2.64 6.13 -20.83
CA LEU A 374 3.45 6.24 -19.61
C LEU A 374 4.55 5.19 -19.50
N ARG A 375 4.44 4.02 -20.16
CA ARG A 375 5.44 2.93 -20.07
C ARG A 375 6.87 3.37 -20.38
N PRO A 376 7.15 4.28 -21.34
CA PRO A 376 8.52 4.73 -21.59
C PRO A 376 9.13 5.58 -20.48
N LEU A 377 8.32 6.08 -19.54
CA LEU A 377 8.78 6.94 -18.46
C LEU A 377 9.30 6.12 -17.25
N GLY A 378 10.12 6.75 -16.40
CA GLY A 378 10.55 6.16 -15.12
C GLY A 378 11.61 5.07 -15.23
N THR A 379 12.32 4.97 -16.35
CA THR A 379 13.55 4.17 -16.49
C THR A 379 14.77 5.08 -16.38
N ALA A 380 15.89 4.57 -15.87
CA ALA A 380 17.12 5.34 -15.65
C ALA A 380 17.67 6.06 -16.90
N GLN A 381 17.25 5.66 -18.11
CA GLN A 381 17.65 6.30 -19.35
C GLN A 381 16.97 7.65 -19.65
N ASN A 382 15.88 7.99 -18.99
CA ASN A 382 15.08 9.20 -19.26
C ASN A 382 15.32 10.35 -18.26
N THR A 383 16.18 10.20 -17.27
CA THR A 383 16.46 11.22 -16.26
C THR A 383 17.54 12.25 -16.65
N VAL A 384 18.21 12.08 -17.80
CA VAL A 384 19.34 12.93 -18.23
C VAL A 384 18.93 14.07 -19.20
N ALA A 385 17.66 14.19 -19.59
CA ALA A 385 17.22 15.15 -20.59
C ALA A 385 16.48 16.36 -19.98
N GLY A 386 16.89 16.86 -18.82
CA GLY A 386 16.24 18.01 -18.17
C GLY A 386 17.13 18.74 -17.18
N SER A 387 18.38 19.06 -17.59
CA SER A 387 19.21 20.03 -16.86
C SER A 387 19.34 21.34 -17.63
#